data_714aa7d5a3fbe5ceedde9bfa21997049
#
_entry.id   714aa7d5a3fbe5ceedde9bfa21997049
#
_cell.length_a   1.000
_cell.length_b   1.000
_cell.length_c   1.000
_cell.angle_alpha   90.00
_cell.angle_beta   90.00
_cell.angle_gamma   90.00
#
_symmetry.space_group_name_H-M   'P 1'
#
loop_
_entity.id
_entity.type
_entity.pdbx_description
1 polymer ?
#
loop_
_entity_poly.entity_id
_entity_poly.type
_entity_poly.pdbx_seq_one_letter_code
_entity_poly.pdbx_strand_id
1 'polypeptide(L)' 'MLKVTIKTGNAAYSDENENITYEGRYALRADLNKIAEDIIDGKDYGCVMDINGNKVGEWELRWLYVFQRYPP' A
#
# COMPACT_ATOMS: atom_id res chain seq x y z
N MET A 1 8.88 -7.83 9.34
CA MET A 1 8.20 -8.25 8.09
C MET A 1 7.48 -7.06 7.49
N LEU A 2 7.60 -6.87 6.20
CA LEU A 2 6.82 -5.84 5.49
C LEU A 2 5.55 -6.49 4.95
N LYS A 3 4.42 -5.89 5.26
CA LYS A 3 3.14 -6.36 4.77
C LYS A 3 2.44 -5.20 4.08
N VAL A 4 2.04 -5.40 2.84
CA VAL A 4 1.34 -4.39 2.05
C VAL A 4 0.05 -5.00 1.54
N THR A 5 -1.05 -4.30 1.72
CA THR A 5 -2.35 -4.74 1.20
C THR A 5 -2.95 -3.58 0.42
N ILE A 6 -3.27 -3.81 -0.83
CA ILE A 6 -3.92 -2.81 -1.68
C ILE A 6 -5.08 -3.49 -2.39
N LYS A 7 -6.28 -2.96 -2.18
CA LYS A 7 -7.47 -3.47 -2.85
C LYS A 7 -7.56 -2.82 -4.23
N THR A 8 -7.54 -3.64 -5.26
CA THR A 8 -7.42 -3.15 -6.62
C THR A 8 -8.71 -3.28 -7.43
N GLY A 9 -9.84 -3.51 -6.75
CA GLY A 9 -11.10 -3.74 -7.46
C GLY A 9 -11.84 -2.50 -7.91
N ASN A 10 -11.38 -1.30 -7.54
CA ASN A 10 -12.09 -0.09 -7.96
C ASN A 10 -11.56 0.43 -9.29
N ALA A 11 -12.19 1.47 -9.81
CA ALA A 11 -11.92 1.98 -11.15
C ALA A 11 -10.53 2.59 -11.29
N ALA A 12 -9.86 2.92 -10.18
CA ALA A 12 -8.50 3.46 -10.24
C ALA A 12 -7.51 2.40 -10.72
N TYR A 13 -7.83 1.12 -10.54
CA TYR A 13 -6.92 0.02 -10.85
C TYR A 13 -7.46 -0.96 -11.87
N SER A 14 -8.77 -1.14 -11.92
CA SER A 14 -9.38 -2.23 -12.68
C SER A 14 -10.50 -1.74 -13.57
N ASP A 15 -10.82 -2.51 -14.61
CA ASP A 15 -11.97 -2.24 -15.45
C ASP A 15 -13.21 -2.92 -14.86
N GLU A 16 -14.33 -2.83 -15.59
CA GLU A 16 -15.61 -3.36 -15.11
C GLU A 16 -15.61 -4.88 -15.01
N ASN A 17 -14.67 -5.55 -15.65
CA ASN A 17 -14.54 -7.00 -15.60
C ASN A 17 -13.50 -7.42 -14.56
N GLU A 18 -13.05 -6.48 -13.72
CA GLU A 18 -12.09 -6.72 -12.66
C GLU A 18 -10.70 -7.10 -13.17
N ASN A 19 -10.38 -6.73 -14.40
CA ASN A 19 -9.03 -6.87 -14.92
C ASN A 19 -8.24 -5.62 -14.62
N ILE A 20 -7.01 -5.78 -14.17
CA ILE A 20 -6.13 -4.65 -13.89
C ILE A 20 -5.85 -3.94 -15.21
N THR A 21 -6.13 -2.65 -15.26
CA THR A 21 -5.88 -1.87 -16.47
C THR A 21 -4.42 -1.48 -16.55
N TYR A 22 -4.00 -1.00 -17.72
CA TYR A 22 -2.65 -0.49 -17.89
C TYR A 22 -2.42 0.72 -16.97
N GLU A 23 -3.39 1.61 -16.90
CA GLU A 23 -3.32 2.76 -16.01
C GLU A 23 -3.29 2.30 -14.55
N GLY A 24 -4.01 1.22 -14.23
CA GLY A 24 -3.99 0.65 -12.90
C GLY A 24 -2.62 0.16 -12.50
N ARG A 25 -1.86 -0.39 -13.44
CA ARG A 25 -0.49 -0.82 -13.15
C ARG A 25 0.41 0.36 -12.82
N TYR A 26 0.24 1.47 -13.50
CA TYR A 26 0.98 2.69 -13.19
C TYR A 26 0.57 3.23 -11.81
N ALA A 27 -0.72 3.15 -11.50
CA ALA A 27 -1.20 3.57 -10.19
C ALA A 27 -0.56 2.72 -9.09
N LEU A 28 -0.48 1.42 -9.30
CA LEU A 28 0.16 0.53 -8.33
C LEU A 28 1.64 0.85 -8.18
N ARG A 29 2.32 1.16 -9.27
CA ARG A 29 3.73 1.55 -9.19
C ARG A 29 3.89 2.80 -8.35
N ALA A 30 3.01 3.78 -8.56
CA ALA A 30 3.06 5.02 -7.78
C ALA A 30 2.80 4.73 -6.30
N ASP A 31 1.84 3.86 -5.99
CA ASP A 31 1.54 3.48 -4.62
C ASP A 31 2.75 2.83 -3.96
N LEU A 32 3.39 1.90 -4.65
CA LEU A 32 4.55 1.21 -4.10
C LEU A 32 5.74 2.14 -3.95
N ASN A 33 5.93 3.06 -4.89
CA ASN A 33 6.98 4.06 -4.78
C ASN A 33 6.76 4.97 -3.57
N LYS A 34 5.51 5.33 -3.31
CA LYS A 34 5.18 6.15 -2.15
C LYS A 34 5.51 5.41 -0.85
N ILE A 35 5.19 4.13 -0.81
CA ILE A 35 5.52 3.31 0.35
C ILE A 35 7.04 3.26 0.53
N ALA A 36 7.77 3.06 -0.56
CA ALA A 36 9.23 3.00 -0.50
C ALA A 36 9.82 4.31 0.03
N GLU A 37 9.28 5.45 -0.42
CA GLU A 37 9.72 6.75 0.06
C GLU A 37 9.44 6.91 1.55
N ASP A 38 8.27 6.48 1.98
CA ASP A 38 7.89 6.57 3.39
C ASP A 38 8.82 5.72 4.26
N ILE A 39 9.19 4.54 3.78
CA ILE A 39 10.09 3.67 4.50
C ILE A 39 11.46 4.33 4.66
N ILE A 40 11.97 4.93 3.59
CA ILE A 40 13.26 5.62 3.62
C ILE A 40 13.21 6.80 4.59
N ASP A 41 12.06 7.45 4.69
CA ASP A 41 11.88 8.57 5.61
C ASP A 41 11.69 8.13 7.07
N GLY A 42 11.74 6.85 7.33
CA GLY A 42 11.68 6.34 8.70
C GLY A 42 10.29 5.95 9.17
N LYS A 43 9.31 5.93 8.29
CA LYS A 43 7.96 5.50 8.67
C LYS A 43 7.87 3.99 8.70
N ASP A 44 7.05 3.48 9.59
CA ASP A 44 6.88 2.04 9.80
C ASP A 44 5.51 1.53 9.37
N TYR A 45 4.59 2.42 9.04
CA TYR A 45 3.26 2.05 8.59
C TYR A 45 2.61 3.23 7.90
N GLY A 46 1.55 2.97 7.16
CA GLY A 46 0.81 4.03 6.49
C GLY A 46 -0.38 3.50 5.73
N CYS A 47 -1.13 4.42 5.16
CA CYS A 47 -2.29 4.11 4.33
C CYS A 47 -1.94 4.31 2.87
N VAL A 48 -2.66 3.61 2.01
CA VAL A 48 -2.58 3.80 0.56
C VAL A 48 -3.89 4.42 0.11
N MET A 49 -3.80 5.55 -0.60
CA MET A 49 -4.96 6.26 -1.10
C MET A 49 -4.94 6.20 -2.62
N ASP A 50 -6.13 6.08 -3.22
CA ASP A 50 -6.19 6.13 -4.67
C ASP A 50 -6.24 7.59 -5.14
N ILE A 51 -6.31 7.78 -6.46
CA ILE A 51 -6.28 9.11 -7.06
C ILE A 51 -7.49 9.94 -6.64
N ASN A 52 -8.55 9.30 -6.23
CA ASN A 52 -9.79 9.98 -5.81
C ASN A 52 -9.84 10.23 -4.31
N GLY A 53 -8.78 9.89 -3.60
CA GLY A 53 -8.72 10.12 -2.16
C GLY A 53 -9.37 9.04 -1.32
N ASN A 54 -9.68 7.89 -1.90
CA ASN A 54 -10.26 6.77 -1.17
C ASN A 54 -9.15 5.90 -0.59
N LYS A 55 -9.29 5.49 0.65
CA LYS A 55 -8.33 4.56 1.22
C LYS A 55 -8.52 3.19 0.58
N VAL A 56 -7.50 2.67 -0.05
CA VAL A 56 -7.56 1.38 -0.73
C VAL A 56 -6.65 0.35 -0.09
N GLY A 57 -5.82 0.74 0.85
CA GLY A 57 -4.94 -0.21 1.48
C GLY A 57 -4.14 0.37 2.60
N GLU A 58 -3.23 -0.45 3.08
CA GLU A 58 -2.35 -0.03 4.16
C GLU A 58 -1.10 -0.89 4.11
N TRP A 59 -0.05 -0.42 4.77
CA TRP A 59 1.17 -1.18 4.86
C TRP A 59 1.76 -1.04 6.25
N GLU A 60 2.57 -2.03 6.62
CA GLU A 60 3.13 -2.07 7.94
C GLU A 60 4.46 -2.81 7.85
N LEU A 61 5.50 -2.18 8.34
CA LEU A 61 6.84 -2.75 8.26
C LEU A 61 7.23 -3.47 9.53
N ARG A 62 6.75 -2.99 10.66
CA ARG A 62 7.36 -3.36 11.92
C ARG A 62 6.46 -4.13 12.88
N TRP A 63 5.29 -4.60 12.41
CA TRP A 63 4.38 -5.21 13.38
C TRP A 63 5.04 -6.37 14.13
N LEU A 64 5.81 -7.18 13.40
CA LEU A 64 6.49 -8.31 14.02
C LEU A 64 7.59 -7.83 14.95
N TYR A 65 8.29 -6.79 14.51
CA TYR A 65 9.35 -6.22 15.29
C TYR A 65 8.82 -5.62 16.59
N VAL A 66 7.72 -4.89 16.51
CA VAL A 66 7.09 -4.31 17.69
C VAL A 66 6.67 -5.41 18.65
N PHE A 67 6.09 -6.46 18.11
CA PHE A 67 5.64 -7.57 18.93
C PHE A 67 6.81 -8.23 19.65
N GLN A 68 7.93 -8.37 18.99
CA GLN A 68 9.10 -8.97 19.59
C GLN A 68 9.77 -8.07 20.62
N ARG A 69 9.60 -6.79 20.50
CA ARG A 69 10.24 -5.85 21.40
C ARG A 69 9.55 -5.74 22.72
N TYR A 70 8.27 -5.89 22.73
CA TYR A 70 7.51 -5.59 23.90
C TYR A 70 7.63 -6.55 25.03
N PRO A 71 7.84 -7.79 24.87
CA PRO A 71 8.25 -8.49 26.06
C PRO A 71 9.73 -8.42 26.09
N PRO A 72 10.34 -7.55 26.57
CA PRO A 72 11.81 -7.57 26.69
C PRO A 72 12.20 -8.25 27.97
#